data_34e735931c826c78eb3123c3ab03c754
#
_entry.id   34e735931c826c78eb3123c3ab03c754
#
_cell.length_a   1.000
_cell.length_b   1.000
_cell.length_c   1.000
_cell.angle_alpha   90.00
_cell.angle_beta   90.00
_cell.angle_gamma   90.00
#
_symmetry.space_group_name_H-M   'P 1'
#
loop_
_entity.id
_entity.type
_entity.pdbx_description
1 polymer ?
#
loop_
_entity_poly.entity_id
_entity_poly.type
_entity_poly.pdbx_seq_one_letter_code
_entity_poly.pdbx_strand_id
1 'polypeptide(L)'
;RHCSVAGAVRNFDTVSKLSKRISEITLNTLEARSAEEHNMTANKSALSRFKVLDLTRARAGPTAARMIADWGAETIKIEQPPVLSEIPLGGPRDGFDFQNLHRNKRSMTLNFKEARGREIFLEMAKTADVVIENYRPDVKHRLGIDYETVRAVNPRIVYGSISGFGQTGPYAKRAGLD
;
A
#
# COMPACT_ATOMS: atom_id res chain seq x y z
N ARG A 1 -67.41 29.41 -28.40
CA ARG A 1 -65.95 29.70 -28.40
C ARG A 1 -65.23 28.56 -27.64
N HIS A 2 -64.67 27.64 -28.39
CA HIS A 2 -63.81 26.62 -27.80
C HIS A 2 -62.42 27.22 -27.65
N CYS A 3 -61.91 27.30 -26.43
CA CYS A 3 -60.55 27.67 -26.14
C CYS A 3 -59.68 26.37 -26.08
N SER A 4 -58.73 26.28 -26.98
CA SER A 4 -57.81 25.08 -27.13
C SER A 4 -56.78 25.06 -26.04
N VAL A 5 -56.77 23.98 -25.25
CA VAL A 5 -55.79 23.71 -24.16
C VAL A 5 -54.50 23.03 -24.67
N ALA A 6 -54.24 23.09 -25.99
CA ALA A 6 -53.08 22.34 -26.59
C ALA A 6 -51.71 23.01 -26.43
N GLY A 7 -51.62 24.24 -25.85
CA GLY A 7 -50.34 24.96 -25.69
C GLY A 7 -49.54 24.66 -24.42
N ALA A 8 -50.20 24.17 -23.36
CA ALA A 8 -49.57 24.01 -22.04
C ALA A 8 -48.77 22.70 -21.88
N VAL A 9 -49.08 21.65 -22.64
CA VAL A 9 -48.46 20.32 -22.48
C VAL A 9 -47.03 20.25 -23.03
N ARG A 10 -46.71 21.06 -24.05
CA ARG A 10 -45.35 21.05 -24.65
C ARG A 10 -44.27 21.69 -23.76
N ASN A 11 -44.65 22.50 -22.79
CA ASN A 11 -43.69 23.18 -21.91
C ASN A 11 -43.25 22.32 -20.71
N PHE A 12 -44.07 21.37 -20.27
CA PHE A 12 -43.77 20.50 -19.14
C PHE A 12 -42.63 19.49 -19.45
N ASP A 13 -42.59 18.95 -20.65
CA ASP A 13 -41.61 17.97 -21.08
C ASP A 13 -40.19 18.59 -21.23
N THR A 14 -40.16 19.86 -21.66
CA THR A 14 -38.92 20.63 -21.79
C THR A 14 -38.35 21.01 -20.42
N VAL A 15 -39.21 21.41 -19.47
CA VAL A 15 -38.81 21.76 -18.10
C VAL A 15 -38.31 20.52 -17.35
N SER A 16 -38.97 19.36 -17.51
CA SER A 16 -38.54 18.08 -16.92
C SER A 16 -37.16 17.63 -17.45
N LYS A 17 -36.93 17.75 -18.76
CA LYS A 17 -35.63 17.43 -19.38
C LYS A 17 -34.52 18.40 -18.94
N LEU A 18 -34.83 19.66 -18.79
CA LEU A 18 -33.86 20.66 -18.29
C LEU A 18 -33.51 20.42 -16.83
N SER A 19 -34.50 20.11 -15.98
CA SER A 19 -34.28 19.77 -14.57
C SER A 19 -33.37 18.52 -14.39
N LYS A 20 -33.61 17.46 -15.18
CA LYS A 20 -32.75 16.29 -15.18
C LYS A 20 -31.30 16.59 -15.59
N ARG A 21 -31.10 17.36 -16.66
CA ARG A 21 -29.77 17.77 -17.11
C ARG A 21 -29.03 18.63 -16.08
N ILE A 22 -29.74 19.54 -15.42
CA ILE A 22 -29.17 20.36 -14.33
C ILE A 22 -28.74 19.45 -13.17
N SER A 23 -29.57 18.48 -12.76
CA SER A 23 -29.23 17.52 -11.70
C SER A 23 -28.02 16.67 -12.04
N GLU A 24 -27.91 16.16 -13.27
CA GLU A 24 -26.77 15.38 -13.73
C GLU A 24 -25.48 16.21 -13.77
N ILE A 25 -25.53 17.44 -14.27
CA ILE A 25 -24.38 18.35 -14.29
C ILE A 25 -23.93 18.68 -12.86
N THR A 26 -24.88 18.94 -11.95
CA THR A 26 -24.56 19.25 -10.54
C THR A 26 -23.95 18.05 -9.84
N LEU A 27 -24.47 16.84 -10.07
CA LEU A 27 -23.93 15.60 -9.50
C LEU A 27 -22.50 15.34 -9.98
N ASN A 28 -22.26 15.39 -11.29
CA ASN A 28 -20.95 15.21 -11.89
C ASN A 28 -19.92 16.25 -11.40
N THR A 29 -20.37 17.49 -11.19
CA THR A 29 -19.51 18.57 -10.67
C THR A 29 -19.16 18.35 -9.20
N LEU A 30 -20.08 17.82 -8.39
CA LEU A 30 -19.85 17.49 -6.99
C LEU A 30 -18.92 16.27 -6.85
N GLU A 31 -19.10 15.25 -7.68
CA GLU A 31 -18.21 14.07 -7.73
C GLU A 31 -16.79 14.45 -8.17
N ALA A 32 -16.66 15.29 -9.20
CA ALA A 32 -15.38 15.80 -9.66
C ALA A 32 -14.67 16.62 -8.56
N ARG A 33 -15.41 17.50 -7.86
CA ARG A 33 -14.85 18.28 -6.74
C ARG A 33 -14.44 17.40 -5.56
N SER A 34 -15.24 16.41 -5.20
CA SER A 34 -14.87 15.47 -4.13
C SER A 34 -13.64 14.62 -4.48
N ALA A 35 -13.50 14.24 -5.76
CA ALA A 35 -12.30 13.54 -6.25
C ALA A 35 -11.07 14.45 -6.26
N GLU A 36 -11.21 15.72 -6.64
CA GLU A 36 -10.12 16.71 -6.59
C GLU A 36 -9.73 17.05 -5.15
N GLU A 37 -10.68 17.22 -4.24
CA GLU A 37 -10.40 17.44 -2.82
C GLU A 37 -9.74 16.24 -2.17
N HIS A 38 -10.16 15.02 -2.51
CA HIS A 38 -9.52 13.78 -2.04
C HIS A 38 -8.08 13.66 -2.57
N ASN A 39 -7.84 14.02 -3.82
CA ASN A 39 -6.52 14.04 -4.43
C ASN A 39 -5.63 15.17 -3.88
N MET A 40 -6.19 16.33 -3.59
CA MET A 40 -5.45 17.46 -2.99
C MET A 40 -5.04 17.20 -1.53
N THR A 41 -5.82 16.43 -0.76
CA THR A 41 -5.46 16.05 0.63
C THR A 41 -4.47 14.89 0.67
N ALA A 42 -4.52 13.96 -0.30
CA ALA A 42 -3.60 12.82 -0.39
C ALA A 42 -2.15 13.23 -0.73
N ASN A 43 -1.91 14.41 -1.31
CA ASN A 43 -0.61 14.79 -1.88
C ASN A 43 0.22 15.79 -1.03
N LYS A 44 -0.13 16.01 0.23
CA LYS A 44 0.58 17.00 1.07
C LYS A 44 1.73 16.46 1.92
N SER A 45 1.89 15.14 2.01
CA SER A 45 2.97 14.53 2.81
C SER A 45 4.26 14.40 2.02
N ALA A 46 5.40 14.59 2.68
CA ALA A 46 6.72 14.63 2.05
C ALA A 46 7.07 13.36 1.23
N LEU A 47 6.57 12.20 1.66
CA LEU A 47 6.87 10.91 1.03
C LEU A 47 5.67 10.30 0.27
N SER A 48 4.58 11.04 0.06
CA SER A 48 3.35 10.52 -0.55
C SER A 48 3.51 9.91 -1.95
N ARG A 49 4.58 10.28 -2.67
CA ARG A 49 4.90 9.75 -4.00
C ARG A 49 5.56 8.37 -3.98
N PHE A 50 6.01 7.87 -2.83
CA PHE A 50 6.80 6.65 -2.74
C PHE A 50 5.95 5.46 -2.32
N LYS A 51 6.20 4.32 -2.98
CA LYS A 51 5.64 3.01 -2.62
C LYS A 51 6.68 2.16 -1.93
N VAL A 52 6.34 1.66 -0.75
CA VAL A 52 7.21 0.86 0.11
C VAL A 52 6.63 -0.53 0.32
N LEU A 53 7.40 -1.56 0.05
CA LEU A 53 7.09 -2.94 0.42
C LEU A 53 7.83 -3.27 1.71
N ASP A 54 7.07 -3.45 2.78
CA ASP A 54 7.57 -3.74 4.12
C ASP A 54 7.49 -5.25 4.40
N LEU A 55 8.63 -5.92 4.32
CA LEU A 55 8.78 -7.35 4.64
C LEU A 55 9.31 -7.57 6.07
N THR A 56 9.40 -6.51 6.87
CA THR A 56 10.06 -6.55 8.17
C THR A 56 9.22 -7.24 9.24
N ARG A 57 9.89 -7.72 10.28
CA ARG A 57 9.30 -8.45 11.42
C ARG A 57 9.89 -7.89 12.73
N ALA A 58 9.24 -8.21 13.84
CA ALA A 58 9.61 -7.82 15.20
C ALA A 58 9.55 -6.30 15.42
N ARG A 59 10.64 -5.57 15.70
CA ARG A 59 10.60 -4.18 16.15
C ARG A 59 11.35 -3.18 15.27
N ALA A 60 12.66 -3.30 15.08
CA ALA A 60 13.47 -2.28 14.40
C ALA A 60 13.03 -2.04 12.96
N GLY A 61 12.82 -3.12 12.21
CA GLY A 61 12.32 -3.05 10.84
C GLY A 61 10.93 -2.40 10.74
N PRO A 62 9.92 -2.91 11.45
CA PRO A 62 8.60 -2.28 11.47
C PRO A 62 8.60 -0.83 11.92
N THR A 63 9.48 -0.44 12.86
CA THR A 63 9.65 0.96 13.29
C THR A 63 10.17 1.82 12.14
N ALA A 64 11.21 1.38 11.43
CA ALA A 64 11.75 2.11 10.29
C ALA A 64 10.70 2.29 9.18
N ALA A 65 10.00 1.21 8.82
CA ALA A 65 8.92 1.27 7.82
C ALA A 65 7.74 2.14 8.27
N ARG A 66 7.40 2.13 9.57
CA ARG A 66 6.37 3.01 10.14
C ARG A 66 6.74 4.48 10.00
N MET A 67 7.99 4.85 10.29
CA MET A 67 8.42 6.25 10.17
C MET A 67 8.23 6.76 8.74
N ILE A 68 8.54 5.95 7.74
CA ILE A 68 8.33 6.31 6.34
C ILE A 68 6.83 6.43 6.03
N ALA A 69 6.01 5.53 6.55
CA ALA A 69 4.55 5.58 6.41
C ALA A 69 3.93 6.80 7.12
N ASP A 70 4.43 7.18 8.29
CA ASP A 70 3.99 8.38 9.03
C ASP A 70 4.28 9.67 8.25
N TRP A 71 5.28 9.67 7.36
CA TRP A 71 5.57 10.76 6.43
C TRP A 71 4.83 10.66 5.09
N GLY A 72 3.88 9.73 5.01
CA GLY A 72 2.89 9.63 3.92
C GLY A 72 3.23 8.66 2.80
N ALA A 73 4.32 7.88 2.88
CA ALA A 73 4.58 6.86 1.88
C ALA A 73 3.49 5.78 1.87
N GLU A 74 3.08 5.35 0.69
CA GLU A 74 2.19 4.20 0.52
C GLU A 74 2.93 2.93 0.94
N THR A 75 2.74 2.49 2.17
CA THR A 75 3.45 1.35 2.73
C THR A 75 2.55 0.11 2.79
N ILE A 76 2.98 -0.95 2.13
CA ILE A 76 2.30 -2.25 2.13
C ILE A 76 3.15 -3.23 2.94
N LYS A 77 2.63 -3.63 4.11
CA LYS A 77 3.21 -4.69 4.90
C LYS A 77 2.85 -6.05 4.31
N ILE A 78 3.86 -6.83 3.99
CA ILE A 78 3.70 -8.20 3.47
C ILE A 78 4.08 -9.19 4.57
N GLU A 79 3.14 -10.01 4.97
CA GLU A 79 3.27 -10.96 6.06
C GLU A 79 3.11 -12.40 5.56
N GLN A 80 3.71 -13.33 6.29
CA GLN A 80 3.41 -14.74 6.10
C GLN A 80 1.97 -15.03 6.56
N PRO A 81 1.21 -15.88 5.85
CA PRO A 81 -0.11 -16.31 6.30
C PRO A 81 -0.07 -16.85 7.74
N PRO A 82 -1.05 -16.52 8.59
CA PRO A 82 -1.07 -16.92 10.00
C PRO A 82 -0.94 -18.42 10.23
N VAL A 83 -1.51 -19.23 9.34
CA VAL A 83 -1.43 -20.71 9.39
C VAL A 83 0.01 -21.23 9.32
N LEU A 84 0.93 -20.44 8.77
CA LEU A 84 2.36 -20.80 8.61
C LEU A 84 3.25 -20.15 9.67
N SER A 85 2.69 -19.33 10.55
CA SER A 85 3.41 -18.60 11.59
C SER A 85 3.08 -19.20 12.95
N GLU A 86 4.03 -19.95 13.53
CA GLU A 86 3.87 -20.55 14.85
C GLU A 86 4.01 -19.53 15.99
N ILE A 87 4.67 -18.39 15.74
CA ILE A 87 4.91 -17.34 16.74
C ILE A 87 4.63 -15.97 16.11
N PRO A 88 3.70 -15.19 16.67
CA PRO A 88 3.49 -13.80 16.22
C PRO A 88 4.68 -12.95 16.71
N LEU A 89 5.70 -12.79 15.86
CA LEU A 89 6.80 -11.88 16.12
C LEU A 89 6.26 -10.44 16.09
N GLY A 90 6.34 -9.74 17.22
CA GLY A 90 5.81 -8.38 17.38
C GLY A 90 4.56 -8.30 18.27
N GLY A 91 4.18 -9.40 18.92
CA GLY A 91 3.04 -9.46 19.85
C GLY A 91 1.69 -9.72 19.14
N PRO A 92 0.62 -9.80 19.93
CA PRO A 92 -0.72 -10.04 19.41
C PRO A 92 -1.19 -8.87 18.53
N ARG A 93 -1.96 -9.15 17.47
CA ARG A 93 -2.41 -8.15 16.49
C ARG A 93 -3.28 -7.04 17.08
N ASP A 94 -4.01 -7.34 18.14
CA ASP A 94 -4.82 -6.41 18.91
C ASP A 94 -4.03 -5.69 20.02
N GLY A 95 -2.78 -6.09 20.24
CA GLY A 95 -1.89 -5.47 21.22
C GLY A 95 -1.39 -4.09 20.77
N PHE A 96 -1.17 -3.21 21.76
CA PHE A 96 -0.73 -1.84 21.53
C PHE A 96 0.59 -1.73 20.76
N ASP A 97 1.53 -2.66 21.00
CA ASP A 97 2.83 -2.73 20.29
C ASP A 97 2.61 -2.97 18.80
N PHE A 98 1.81 -3.97 18.44
CA PHE A 98 1.51 -4.28 17.05
C PHE A 98 0.82 -3.10 16.36
N GLN A 99 -0.20 -2.52 16.98
CA GLN A 99 -0.93 -1.39 16.45
C GLN A 99 -0.03 -0.16 16.25
N ASN A 100 0.85 0.13 17.20
CA ASN A 100 1.80 1.22 17.09
C ASN A 100 2.83 1.00 15.98
N LEU A 101 3.38 -0.22 15.82
CA LEU A 101 4.41 -0.54 14.83
C LEU A 101 3.86 -0.60 13.40
N HIS A 102 2.56 -0.82 13.24
CA HIS A 102 1.97 -1.06 11.92
C HIS A 102 0.92 -0.03 11.49
N ARG A 103 0.77 1.08 12.26
CA ARG A 103 -0.11 2.18 11.85
C ARG A 103 0.33 2.77 10.50
N ASN A 104 -0.62 3.31 9.76
CA ASN A 104 -0.44 3.91 8.44
C ASN A 104 0.07 2.95 7.36
N LYS A 105 0.03 1.64 7.62
CA LYS A 105 0.40 0.62 6.64
C LYS A 105 -0.84 -0.15 6.20
N ARG A 106 -0.91 -0.45 4.92
CA ARG A 106 -1.81 -1.49 4.38
C ARG A 106 -1.16 -2.84 4.62
N SER A 107 -1.96 -3.91 4.70
CA SER A 107 -1.45 -5.25 4.97
C SER A 107 -1.96 -6.24 3.93
N MET A 108 -1.10 -7.19 3.57
CA MET A 108 -1.45 -8.37 2.79
C MET A 108 -0.63 -9.58 3.25
N THR A 109 -1.08 -10.78 2.93
CA THR A 109 -0.35 -12.02 3.21
C THR A 109 0.14 -12.67 1.93
N LEU A 110 1.42 -13.09 1.92
CA LEU A 110 2.01 -13.89 0.84
C LEU A 110 2.84 -15.03 1.43
N ASN A 111 2.71 -16.22 0.84
CA ASN A 111 3.59 -17.33 1.15
C ASN A 111 4.77 -17.35 0.16
N PHE A 112 5.93 -16.85 0.58
CA PHE A 112 7.13 -16.83 -0.26
C PHE A 112 7.75 -18.22 -0.50
N LYS A 113 7.31 -19.25 0.20
CA LYS A 113 7.71 -20.63 -0.10
C LYS A 113 7.05 -21.15 -1.38
N GLU A 114 5.90 -20.60 -1.74
CA GLU A 114 5.17 -20.91 -2.97
C GLU A 114 5.65 -20.04 -4.13
N ALA A 115 5.77 -20.63 -5.32
CA ALA A 115 6.18 -19.91 -6.54
C ALA A 115 5.25 -18.72 -6.81
N ARG A 116 3.93 -18.94 -6.69
CA ARG A 116 2.94 -17.89 -6.93
C ARG A 116 3.06 -16.71 -5.97
N GLY A 117 3.41 -16.95 -4.70
CA GLY A 117 3.65 -15.87 -3.72
C GLY A 117 4.84 -15.00 -4.11
N ARG A 118 5.93 -15.63 -4.59
CA ARG A 118 7.11 -14.89 -5.10
C ARG A 118 6.80 -14.10 -6.37
N GLU A 119 6.08 -14.70 -7.32
CA GLU A 119 5.65 -14.01 -8.55
C GLU A 119 4.86 -12.75 -8.23
N ILE A 120 3.86 -12.82 -7.36
CA ILE A 120 3.05 -11.67 -6.94
C ILE A 120 3.94 -10.58 -6.32
N PHE A 121 4.87 -10.97 -5.44
CA PHE A 121 5.80 -10.02 -4.83
C PHE A 121 6.66 -9.31 -5.89
N LEU A 122 7.23 -10.06 -6.84
CA LEU A 122 8.07 -9.49 -7.89
C LEU A 122 7.27 -8.58 -8.84
N GLU A 123 6.00 -8.90 -9.13
CA GLU A 123 5.12 -8.00 -9.87
C GLU A 123 4.89 -6.67 -9.10
N MET A 124 4.66 -6.73 -7.80
CA MET A 124 4.56 -5.53 -6.97
C MET A 124 5.88 -4.74 -6.94
N ALA A 125 7.00 -5.42 -6.87
CA ALA A 125 8.33 -4.82 -6.83
C ALA A 125 8.67 -4.02 -8.11
N LYS A 126 8.11 -4.36 -9.27
CA LYS A 126 8.29 -3.60 -10.53
C LYS A 126 7.86 -2.14 -10.40
N THR A 127 6.85 -1.86 -9.57
CA THR A 127 6.28 -0.51 -9.39
C THR A 127 6.58 0.09 -8.03
N ALA A 128 7.28 -0.61 -7.16
CA ALA A 128 7.70 -0.11 -5.85
C ALA A 128 8.97 0.74 -5.98
N ASP A 129 9.12 1.70 -5.06
CA ASP A 129 10.33 2.52 -4.94
C ASP A 129 11.28 1.94 -3.90
N VAL A 130 10.74 1.32 -2.86
CA VAL A 130 11.52 0.82 -1.72
C VAL A 130 11.05 -0.57 -1.31
N VAL A 131 11.99 -1.46 -1.03
CA VAL A 131 11.76 -2.71 -0.29
C VAL A 131 12.57 -2.64 1.00
N ILE A 132 11.94 -2.97 2.13
CA ILE A 132 12.61 -3.04 3.44
C ILE A 132 12.40 -4.43 4.02
N GLU A 133 13.49 -5.07 4.45
CA GLU A 133 13.46 -6.40 5.07
C GLU A 133 14.43 -6.50 6.24
N ASN A 134 14.23 -7.49 7.12
CA ASN A 134 15.16 -7.84 8.19
C ASN A 134 15.32 -9.35 8.36
N TYR A 135 15.30 -10.06 7.24
CA TYR A 135 15.62 -11.50 7.22
C TYR A 135 17.13 -11.75 7.38
N ARG A 136 17.48 -12.95 7.82
CA ARG A 136 18.86 -13.41 7.71
C ARG A 136 19.26 -13.49 6.24
N PRO A 137 20.53 -13.24 5.91
CA PRO A 137 21.01 -13.25 4.53
C PRO A 137 20.65 -14.52 3.74
N ASP A 138 20.84 -15.70 4.33
CA ASP A 138 20.51 -16.98 3.72
C ASP A 138 19.01 -17.18 3.47
N VAL A 139 18.17 -16.66 4.35
CA VAL A 139 16.71 -16.80 4.24
C VAL A 139 16.17 -16.03 3.05
N LYS A 140 16.56 -14.77 2.87
CA LYS A 140 16.06 -13.95 1.76
C LYS A 140 16.47 -14.50 0.40
N HIS A 141 17.71 -15.01 0.27
CA HIS A 141 18.16 -15.68 -0.97
C HIS A 141 17.35 -16.94 -1.26
N ARG A 142 17.14 -17.79 -0.25
CA ARG A 142 16.32 -19.00 -0.41
C ARG A 142 14.87 -18.70 -0.80
N LEU A 143 14.34 -17.59 -0.32
CA LEU A 143 12.97 -17.15 -0.64
C LEU A 143 12.87 -16.42 -1.99
N GLY A 144 13.99 -16.07 -2.62
CA GLY A 144 14.02 -15.32 -3.88
C GLY A 144 13.45 -13.90 -3.75
N ILE A 145 13.72 -13.26 -2.62
CA ILE A 145 13.30 -11.88 -2.31
C ILE A 145 14.49 -10.98 -2.00
N ASP A 146 15.69 -11.45 -2.27
CA ASP A 146 16.95 -10.71 -2.09
C ASP A 146 17.11 -9.57 -3.08
N TYR A 147 18.09 -8.71 -2.82
CA TYR A 147 18.37 -7.52 -3.62
C TYR A 147 18.58 -7.82 -5.10
N GLU A 148 19.39 -8.82 -5.43
CA GLU A 148 19.71 -9.13 -6.82
C GLU A 148 18.48 -9.58 -7.60
N THR A 149 17.65 -10.40 -6.97
CA THR A 149 16.37 -10.87 -7.54
C THR A 149 15.42 -9.70 -7.78
N VAL A 150 15.28 -8.80 -6.82
CA VAL A 150 14.38 -7.64 -6.94
C VAL A 150 14.92 -6.63 -7.94
N ARG A 151 16.22 -6.36 -7.93
CA ARG A 151 16.89 -5.45 -8.87
C ARG A 151 16.74 -5.90 -10.33
N ALA A 152 16.73 -7.20 -10.55
CA ALA A 152 16.56 -7.75 -11.91
C ALA A 152 15.23 -7.33 -12.55
N VAL A 153 14.17 -7.13 -11.76
CA VAL A 153 12.84 -6.70 -12.23
C VAL A 153 12.62 -5.18 -12.08
N ASN A 154 13.36 -4.53 -11.17
CA ASN A 154 13.32 -3.08 -10.97
C ASN A 154 14.72 -2.52 -10.63
N PRO A 155 15.49 -2.08 -11.65
CA PRO A 155 16.85 -1.56 -11.43
C PRO A 155 16.93 -0.28 -10.59
N ARG A 156 15.81 0.43 -10.38
CA ARG A 156 15.76 1.67 -9.59
C ARG A 156 15.40 1.44 -8.14
N ILE A 157 15.16 0.20 -7.74
CA ILE A 157 14.70 -0.11 -6.38
C ILE A 157 15.71 0.31 -5.32
N VAL A 158 15.23 0.95 -4.27
CA VAL A 158 16.00 1.13 -3.04
C VAL A 158 15.71 -0.06 -2.13
N TYR A 159 16.74 -0.82 -1.79
CA TYR A 159 16.60 -2.05 -1.02
C TYR A 159 17.28 -1.90 0.34
N GLY A 160 16.49 -1.81 1.40
CA GLY A 160 16.95 -1.67 2.78
C GLY A 160 16.98 -3.00 3.51
N SER A 161 18.20 -3.48 3.85
CA SER A 161 18.38 -4.67 4.68
C SER A 161 18.78 -4.27 6.10
N ILE A 162 17.94 -4.59 7.09
CA ILE A 162 18.23 -4.35 8.50
C ILE A 162 18.75 -5.62 9.12
N SER A 163 19.92 -5.56 9.75
CA SER A 163 20.54 -6.70 10.42
C SER A 163 21.39 -6.26 11.60
N GLY A 164 21.58 -7.13 12.58
CA GLY A 164 22.35 -6.78 13.77
C GLY A 164 23.85 -6.58 13.51
N PHE A 165 24.41 -7.23 12.47
CA PHE A 165 25.86 -7.23 12.23
C PHE A 165 26.25 -6.95 10.77
N GLY A 166 25.35 -6.45 9.96
CA GLY A 166 25.59 -6.22 8.54
C GLY A 166 25.38 -7.48 7.67
N GLN A 167 25.54 -7.30 6.36
CA GLN A 167 25.34 -8.35 5.37
C GLN A 167 26.65 -9.07 5.00
N THR A 168 27.78 -8.52 5.40
CA THR A 168 29.14 -9.01 5.09
C THR A 168 29.99 -9.07 6.36
N GLY A 169 31.14 -9.76 6.28
CA GLY A 169 32.07 -9.86 7.41
C GLY A 169 31.83 -11.08 8.32
N PRO A 170 32.66 -11.26 9.37
CA PRO A 170 32.69 -12.47 10.15
C PRO A 170 31.41 -12.76 10.95
N TYR A 171 30.65 -11.73 11.27
CA TYR A 171 29.40 -11.85 12.03
C TYR A 171 28.12 -11.80 11.19
N ALA A 172 28.22 -11.72 9.85
CA ALA A 172 27.05 -11.59 8.97
C ALA A 172 25.99 -12.69 9.15
N LYS A 173 26.43 -13.90 9.52
CA LYS A 173 25.54 -15.05 9.77
C LYS A 173 24.96 -15.07 11.18
N ARG A 174 25.43 -14.18 12.08
CA ARG A 174 24.97 -14.16 13.46
C ARG A 174 23.60 -13.52 13.56
N ALA A 175 22.70 -14.11 14.34
CA ALA A 175 21.40 -13.53 14.62
C ALA A 175 21.60 -12.25 15.45
N GLY A 176 20.99 -11.16 15.04
CA GLY A 176 20.76 -9.99 15.86
C GLY A 176 19.45 -10.14 16.60
N LEU A 177 19.39 -9.66 17.84
CA LEU A 177 18.14 -9.41 18.56
C LEU A 177 17.72 -7.98 18.30
N ASP A 178 16.43 -7.78 18.18
CA ASP A 178 15.75 -6.55 17.78
C ASP A 178 14.88 -6.07 18.96
#